data_2adc3129f1ccb0a8bb5cabeaa08f6e4d
#
_entry.id   2adc3129f1ccb0a8bb5cabeaa08f6e4d
#
_cell.length_a   1.000
_cell.length_b   1.000
_cell.length_c   1.000
_cell.angle_alpha   90.00
_cell.angle_beta   90.00
_cell.angle_gamma   90.00
#
_symmetry.space_group_name_H-M   'P 1'
#
loop_
_entity.id
_entity.type
_entity.pdbx_description
1 polymer ?
#
loop_
_entity_poly.entity_id
_entity_poly.type
_entity_poly.pdbx_seq_one_letter_code
_entity_poly.pdbx_strand_id
1 'polypeptide(L)'
;GQAPDIVQKAPTVVGVWENYKTYLERGRNLSEWHRHVPSFYTADDHELLNDIYGTGEVGYVNRRAVFRDIATSAWFDYLAWANPVEHDTPAWFGAGTFKAGSDVLADSSADFTKLDLNALANLHVHWGTSTAGVKDAKLDAESGDPNSAVYEIVEVLGPHRLRINPPAKANGSQTYPIGRRCYGRFSVSNCDFFLLDTRSHRSLHNVDNPGNPKATMLGKQQFAWLKDGIENSKADFIFVVSSVNFMVPHVGSGGGDDKQLTIKKDDAWTVFLREREELIEFWDGLDKGVFVLTGDLHNSFAIRITDNVWEFASGPHN
;
A
#
# COMPACT_ATOMS: atom_id res chain seq x y z
N GLY A 1 4.51 3.20 -16.00
CA GLY A 1 4.24 1.83 -16.40
C GLY A 1 2.80 1.64 -16.78
N GLN A 2 2.54 0.66 -17.60
CA GLN A 2 1.18 0.23 -17.92
C GLN A 2 0.93 -1.07 -17.18
N ALA A 3 -0.30 -1.24 -16.70
CA ALA A 3 -0.70 -2.52 -16.14
C ALA A 3 -0.44 -3.64 -17.16
N PRO A 4 0.04 -4.81 -16.74
CA PRO A 4 0.24 -5.94 -17.64
C PRO A 4 -1.03 -6.26 -18.43
N ASP A 5 -0.89 -6.74 -19.66
CA ASP A 5 -2.02 -7.05 -20.56
C ASP A 5 -3.06 -7.96 -19.92
N ILE A 6 -2.61 -8.93 -19.12
CA ILE A 6 -3.51 -9.86 -18.43
C ILE A 6 -4.39 -9.14 -17.41
N VAL A 7 -3.85 -8.15 -16.72
CA VAL A 7 -4.56 -7.33 -15.73
C VAL A 7 -5.55 -6.41 -16.43
N GLN A 8 -5.19 -5.82 -17.56
CA GLN A 8 -6.11 -5.00 -18.36
C GLN A 8 -7.30 -5.79 -18.87
N LYS A 9 -7.08 -7.05 -19.24
CA LYS A 9 -8.13 -7.96 -19.72
C LYS A 9 -8.96 -8.57 -18.60
N ALA A 10 -8.36 -8.84 -17.47
CA ALA A 10 -9.00 -9.46 -16.31
C ALA A 10 -8.55 -8.79 -14.99
N PRO A 11 -9.05 -7.57 -14.69
CA PRO A 11 -8.66 -6.81 -13.50
C PRO A 11 -9.27 -7.44 -12.22
N THR A 12 -8.84 -8.65 -11.92
CA THR A 12 -9.28 -9.49 -10.82
C THR A 12 -8.08 -10.07 -10.10
N VAL A 13 -8.27 -10.59 -8.88
CA VAL A 13 -7.23 -11.33 -8.14
C VAL A 13 -6.65 -12.46 -9.00
N VAL A 14 -7.51 -13.22 -9.70
CA VAL A 14 -7.08 -14.31 -10.60
C VAL A 14 -6.24 -13.79 -11.76
N GLY A 15 -6.60 -12.65 -12.34
CA GLY A 15 -5.81 -12.04 -13.41
C GLY A 15 -4.39 -11.67 -12.96
N VAL A 16 -4.25 -11.17 -11.75
CA VAL A 16 -2.94 -10.87 -11.16
C VAL A 16 -2.16 -12.15 -10.84
N TRP A 17 -2.83 -13.20 -10.36
CA TRP A 17 -2.20 -14.52 -10.20
C TRP A 17 -1.58 -15.05 -11.50
N GLU A 18 -2.30 -14.95 -12.61
CA GLU A 18 -1.78 -15.38 -13.92
C GLU A 18 -0.56 -14.56 -14.35
N ASN A 19 -0.52 -13.29 -13.98
CA ASN A 19 0.65 -12.45 -14.19
C ASN A 19 1.86 -12.95 -13.40
N TYR A 20 1.72 -13.22 -12.10
CA TYR A 20 2.80 -13.77 -11.28
C TYR A 20 3.29 -15.12 -11.79
N LYS A 21 2.38 -16.02 -12.19
CA LYS A 21 2.75 -17.31 -12.80
C LYS A 21 3.60 -17.10 -14.05
N THR A 22 3.21 -16.16 -14.91
CA THR A 22 3.96 -15.85 -16.13
C THR A 22 5.37 -15.35 -15.82
N TYR A 23 5.53 -14.50 -14.82
CA TYR A 23 6.86 -14.04 -14.38
C TYR A 23 7.72 -15.18 -13.83
N LEU A 24 7.15 -16.03 -13.00
CA LEU A 24 7.86 -17.17 -12.42
C LEU A 24 8.25 -18.22 -13.48
N GLU A 25 7.43 -18.43 -14.49
CA GLU A 25 7.76 -19.34 -15.61
C GLU A 25 8.88 -18.78 -16.50
N ARG A 26 8.86 -17.49 -16.81
CA ARG A 26 9.87 -16.83 -17.65
C ARG A 26 11.18 -16.58 -16.93
N GLY A 27 11.10 -16.22 -15.67
CA GLY A 27 12.25 -15.91 -14.83
C GLY A 27 12.86 -17.17 -14.20
N ARG A 28 13.38 -18.11 -15.00
CA ARG A 28 13.91 -19.39 -14.49
C ARG A 28 14.95 -19.23 -13.38
N ASN A 29 15.89 -18.33 -13.54
CA ASN A 29 16.92 -18.07 -12.52
C ASN A 29 16.31 -17.50 -11.24
N LEU A 30 15.32 -16.61 -11.37
CA LEU A 30 14.60 -16.04 -10.22
C LEU A 30 13.79 -17.11 -9.49
N SER A 31 13.07 -17.96 -10.24
CA SER A 31 12.31 -19.09 -9.66
C SER A 31 13.22 -20.09 -8.95
N GLU A 32 14.37 -20.39 -9.54
CA GLU A 32 15.35 -21.29 -8.92
C GLU A 32 15.94 -20.67 -7.65
N TRP A 33 16.25 -19.38 -7.68
CA TRP A 33 16.74 -18.66 -6.51
C TRP A 33 15.72 -18.66 -5.36
N HIS A 34 14.43 -18.42 -5.65
CA HIS A 34 13.37 -18.44 -4.64
C HIS A 34 13.13 -19.81 -4.00
N ARG A 35 13.50 -20.89 -4.66
CA ARG A 35 13.41 -22.25 -4.07
C ARG A 35 14.42 -22.47 -2.95
N HIS A 36 15.52 -21.72 -2.95
CA HIS A 36 16.67 -21.98 -2.09
C HIS A 36 16.98 -20.83 -1.12
N VAL A 37 16.44 -19.64 -1.37
CA VAL A 37 16.73 -18.43 -0.59
C VAL A 37 15.45 -17.90 0.02
N PRO A 38 15.36 -17.83 1.36
CA PRO A 38 14.25 -17.15 2.04
C PRO A 38 14.14 -15.71 1.56
N SER A 39 12.93 -15.31 1.20
CA SER A 39 12.68 -13.99 0.64
C SER A 39 11.49 -13.34 1.33
N PHE A 40 11.63 -12.05 1.61
CA PHE A 40 10.58 -11.20 2.16
C PHE A 40 10.36 -10.02 1.23
N TYR A 41 9.13 -9.54 1.11
CA TYR A 41 8.74 -8.59 0.10
C TYR A 41 7.96 -7.42 0.69
N THR A 42 8.13 -6.23 0.12
CA THR A 42 7.23 -5.11 0.28
C THR A 42 6.36 -4.97 -0.97
N ALA A 43 5.09 -4.63 -0.80
CA ALA A 43 4.22 -4.31 -1.93
C ALA A 43 4.47 -2.87 -2.39
N ASP A 44 4.43 -2.66 -3.72
CA ASP A 44 4.48 -1.33 -4.31
C ASP A 44 3.27 -1.08 -5.23
N ASP A 45 3.39 -0.23 -6.23
CA ASP A 45 2.31 0.09 -7.16
C ASP A 45 2.22 -0.91 -8.33
N HIS A 46 3.36 -1.36 -8.83
CA HIS A 46 3.43 -2.23 -10.01
C HIS A 46 3.06 -3.70 -9.78
N GLU A 47 2.61 -4.07 -8.59
CA GLU A 47 1.87 -5.32 -8.42
C GLU A 47 0.66 -5.36 -9.33
N LEU A 48 0.08 -4.20 -9.62
CA LEU A 48 -1.05 -4.07 -10.51
C LEU A 48 -1.04 -2.79 -11.35
N LEU A 49 -0.80 -1.62 -10.76
CA LEU A 49 -1.12 -0.32 -11.35
C LEU A 49 -0.17 0.76 -10.90
N ASN A 50 0.39 1.47 -11.89
CA ASN A 50 1.28 2.61 -11.64
C ASN A 50 0.65 3.69 -10.76
N ASP A 51 1.42 4.22 -9.82
CA ASP A 51 1.07 5.36 -8.96
C ASP A 51 -0.25 5.19 -8.21
N ILE A 52 -0.33 4.25 -7.28
CA ILE A 52 -1.51 4.10 -6.40
C ILE A 52 -1.40 5.12 -5.26
N TYR A 53 -2.26 6.14 -5.28
CA TYR A 53 -2.28 7.21 -4.30
C TYR A 53 -3.54 7.20 -3.43
N GLY A 54 -3.44 7.81 -2.24
CA GLY A 54 -4.59 8.14 -1.41
C GLY A 54 -5.43 6.97 -0.92
N THR A 55 -4.88 5.77 -0.92
CA THR A 55 -5.60 4.54 -0.54
C THR A 55 -6.05 4.52 0.92
N GLY A 56 -5.39 5.29 1.79
CA GLY A 56 -5.76 5.49 3.18
C GLY A 56 -6.58 6.77 3.44
N GLU A 57 -6.79 7.61 2.44
CA GLU A 57 -7.48 8.89 2.62
C GLU A 57 -8.99 8.72 2.59
N VAL A 58 -9.61 8.91 3.73
CA VAL A 58 -11.07 8.77 3.90
C VAL A 58 -11.82 9.77 3.03
N GLY A 59 -12.80 9.26 2.27
CA GLY A 59 -13.58 10.05 1.32
C GLY A 59 -12.92 10.20 -0.07
N TYR A 60 -11.69 9.75 -0.26
CA TYR A 60 -11.01 9.77 -1.55
C TYR A 60 -11.77 8.93 -2.59
N VAL A 61 -11.96 9.48 -3.78
CA VAL A 61 -12.74 8.87 -4.86
C VAL A 61 -11.83 8.60 -6.04
N ASN A 62 -11.21 7.45 -6.06
CA ASN A 62 -10.41 7.01 -7.19
C ASN A 62 -10.41 5.48 -7.28
N ARG A 63 -10.50 4.96 -8.47
CA ARG A 63 -10.51 3.54 -8.76
C ARG A 63 -9.22 2.82 -8.35
N ARG A 64 -8.09 3.51 -8.33
CA ARG A 64 -6.80 2.95 -7.95
C ARG A 64 -6.80 2.34 -6.55
N ALA A 65 -7.55 2.94 -5.61
CA ALA A 65 -7.67 2.38 -4.26
C ALA A 65 -8.22 0.95 -4.24
N VAL A 66 -9.21 0.65 -5.09
CA VAL A 66 -9.77 -0.71 -5.24
C VAL A 66 -8.77 -1.67 -5.85
N PHE A 67 -8.01 -1.22 -6.86
CA PHE A 67 -6.98 -2.03 -7.48
C PHE A 67 -5.87 -2.42 -6.50
N ARG A 68 -5.53 -1.55 -5.56
CA ARG A 68 -4.57 -1.87 -4.51
C ARG A 68 -4.99 -3.13 -3.74
N ASP A 69 -6.26 -3.27 -3.38
CA ASP A 69 -6.72 -4.42 -2.61
C ASP A 69 -6.68 -5.72 -3.42
N ILE A 70 -6.96 -5.63 -4.71
CA ILE A 70 -6.80 -6.74 -5.65
C ILE A 70 -5.33 -7.15 -5.77
N ALA A 71 -4.45 -6.16 -5.95
CA ALA A 71 -3.02 -6.38 -6.10
C ALA A 71 -2.39 -7.02 -4.87
N THR A 72 -2.63 -6.45 -3.70
CA THR A 72 -2.06 -6.95 -2.44
C THR A 72 -2.59 -8.32 -2.04
N SER A 73 -3.83 -8.67 -2.41
CA SER A 73 -4.36 -10.02 -2.24
C SER A 73 -3.55 -11.04 -3.04
N ALA A 74 -3.34 -10.78 -4.33
CA ALA A 74 -2.58 -11.68 -5.20
C ALA A 74 -1.08 -11.70 -4.86
N TRP A 75 -0.51 -10.53 -4.52
CA TRP A 75 0.89 -10.41 -4.08
C TRP A 75 1.17 -11.28 -2.84
N PHE A 76 0.26 -11.28 -1.88
CA PHE A 76 0.43 -12.09 -0.69
C PHE A 76 0.43 -13.58 -1.00
N ASP A 77 -0.44 -14.04 -1.90
CA ASP A 77 -0.54 -15.45 -2.26
C ASP A 77 0.70 -15.98 -2.99
N TYR A 78 1.40 -15.11 -3.75
CA TYR A 78 2.51 -15.52 -4.62
C TYR A 78 3.90 -15.12 -4.15
N LEU A 79 4.02 -14.00 -3.46
CA LEU A 79 5.32 -13.48 -3.02
C LEU A 79 5.44 -13.39 -1.50
N ALA A 80 4.45 -12.81 -0.85
CA ALA A 80 4.55 -12.46 0.55
C ALA A 80 3.97 -13.48 1.54
N TRP A 81 3.65 -14.67 1.08
CA TRP A 81 3.10 -15.75 1.93
C TRP A 81 4.00 -16.13 3.11
N ALA A 82 5.31 -15.87 3.02
CA ALA A 82 6.28 -16.10 4.09
C ALA A 82 6.60 -14.82 4.88
N ASN A 83 6.02 -13.67 4.52
CA ASN A 83 6.25 -12.45 5.25
C ASN A 83 5.75 -12.57 6.69
N PRO A 84 6.52 -12.10 7.66
CA PRO A 84 6.08 -12.03 9.04
C PRO A 84 5.04 -10.92 9.19
N VAL A 85 3.79 -11.25 8.98
CA VAL A 85 2.67 -10.35 9.25
C VAL A 85 2.21 -10.53 10.69
N GLU A 86 1.97 -9.43 11.36
CA GLU A 86 1.54 -9.45 12.76
C GLU A 86 0.12 -10.04 12.89
N HIS A 87 -0.70 -9.88 11.83
CA HIS A 87 -2.07 -10.37 11.76
C HIS A 87 -2.33 -10.97 10.39
N ASP A 88 -2.48 -12.28 10.33
CA ASP A 88 -2.75 -13.00 9.08
C ASP A 88 -4.25 -13.02 8.76
N THR A 89 -4.76 -11.88 8.34
CA THR A 89 -6.15 -11.75 7.87
C THR A 89 -6.14 -11.41 6.37
N PRO A 90 -6.78 -12.24 5.52
CA PRO A 90 -6.85 -11.96 4.09
C PRO A 90 -7.69 -10.72 3.80
N ALA A 91 -7.50 -10.13 2.61
CA ALA A 91 -8.41 -9.10 2.11
C ALA A 91 -9.83 -9.67 2.00
N TRP A 92 -10.81 -8.87 2.38
CA TRP A 92 -12.22 -9.25 2.32
C TRP A 92 -12.86 -8.68 1.06
N PHE A 93 -13.71 -9.47 0.40
CA PHE A 93 -14.53 -9.01 -0.72
C PHE A 93 -16.01 -9.31 -0.42
N GLY A 94 -16.86 -8.29 -0.47
CA GLY A 94 -18.26 -8.40 -0.11
C GLY A 94 -19.19 -7.59 -1.00
N ALA A 95 -20.49 -7.73 -0.73
CA ALA A 95 -21.54 -6.95 -1.36
C ALA A 95 -22.54 -6.49 -0.30
N GLY A 96 -22.68 -5.18 -0.13
CA GLY A 96 -23.45 -4.61 0.95
C GLY A 96 -24.45 -3.55 0.52
N THR A 97 -25.35 -3.23 1.42
CA THR A 97 -26.40 -2.22 1.25
C THR A 97 -26.02 -0.96 2.03
N PHE A 98 -26.16 0.17 1.36
CA PHE A 98 -25.97 1.52 1.86
C PHE A 98 -27.29 2.25 1.94
N LYS A 99 -27.47 3.06 2.98
CA LYS A 99 -28.61 3.96 3.14
C LYS A 99 -28.11 5.41 3.22
N ALA A 100 -28.70 6.28 2.44
CA ALA A 100 -28.34 7.69 2.39
C ALA A 100 -28.30 8.33 3.80
N GLY A 101 -27.20 9.00 4.14
CA GLY A 101 -26.98 9.64 5.43
C GLY A 101 -26.65 8.67 6.58
N SER A 102 -26.61 7.37 6.34
CA SER A 102 -26.23 6.37 7.36
C SER A 102 -24.74 6.11 7.34
N ASP A 103 -24.16 5.95 8.51
CA ASP A 103 -22.79 5.48 8.75
C ASP A 103 -22.69 3.94 8.87
N VAL A 104 -23.76 3.22 8.46
CA VAL A 104 -23.83 1.76 8.57
C VAL A 104 -23.86 1.11 7.20
N LEU A 105 -22.85 0.26 6.93
CA LEU A 105 -22.88 -0.75 5.88
C LEU A 105 -23.54 -2.02 6.40
N ALA A 106 -24.48 -2.58 5.66
CA ALA A 106 -25.09 -3.87 5.97
C ALA A 106 -24.80 -4.89 4.85
N ASP A 107 -24.29 -6.07 5.22
CA ASP A 107 -24.03 -7.20 4.32
C ASP A 107 -24.53 -8.48 4.98
N SER A 108 -25.65 -9.01 4.47
CA SER A 108 -26.29 -10.21 5.03
C SER A 108 -25.50 -11.51 4.79
N SER A 109 -24.54 -11.49 3.87
CA SER A 109 -23.67 -12.64 3.56
C SER A 109 -22.38 -12.65 4.38
N ALA A 110 -22.02 -11.53 5.00
CA ALA A 110 -20.81 -11.38 5.79
C ALA A 110 -21.00 -11.89 7.22
N ASP A 111 -19.88 -12.26 7.84
CA ASP A 111 -19.76 -12.39 9.29
C ASP A 111 -18.59 -11.52 9.76
N PHE A 112 -18.87 -10.25 9.97
CA PHE A 112 -17.88 -9.25 10.34
C PHE A 112 -17.27 -9.47 11.73
N THR A 113 -17.86 -10.34 12.55
CA THR A 113 -17.28 -10.69 13.86
C THR A 113 -15.96 -11.47 13.70
N LYS A 114 -15.67 -11.96 12.51
CA LYS A 114 -14.41 -12.63 12.15
C LYS A 114 -13.32 -11.68 11.67
N LEU A 115 -13.64 -10.39 11.47
CA LEU A 115 -12.66 -9.42 11.04
C LEU A 115 -11.75 -9.01 12.20
N ASP A 116 -10.45 -9.11 12.00
CA ASP A 116 -9.47 -8.44 12.85
C ASP A 116 -9.19 -7.05 12.28
N LEU A 117 -9.79 -6.02 12.87
CA LEU A 117 -9.61 -4.64 12.42
C LEU A 117 -8.15 -4.16 12.52
N ASN A 118 -7.32 -4.82 13.34
CA ASN A 118 -5.90 -4.51 13.40
C ASN A 118 -5.13 -5.03 12.19
N ALA A 119 -5.65 -6.03 11.49
CA ALA A 119 -5.04 -6.60 10.29
C ALA A 119 -5.51 -5.97 8.99
N LEU A 120 -6.57 -5.16 9.03
CA LEU A 120 -7.23 -4.62 7.86
C LEU A 120 -6.83 -3.17 7.58
N ALA A 121 -6.83 -2.81 6.30
CA ALA A 121 -6.82 -1.45 5.82
C ALA A 121 -8.26 -0.92 5.67
N ASN A 122 -8.45 0.15 4.89
CA ASN A 122 -9.76 0.73 4.67
C ASN A 122 -10.64 -0.13 3.74
N LEU A 123 -11.95 0.14 3.77
CA LEU A 123 -12.93 -0.38 2.84
C LEU A 123 -13.01 0.56 1.63
N HIS A 124 -13.06 0.00 0.43
CA HIS A 124 -13.16 0.76 -0.81
C HIS A 124 -14.43 0.42 -1.56
N VAL A 125 -15.25 1.41 -1.87
CA VAL A 125 -16.39 1.27 -2.77
C VAL A 125 -16.09 1.95 -4.08
N HIS A 126 -16.30 1.22 -5.17
CA HIS A 126 -16.13 1.77 -6.50
C HIS A 126 -17.16 1.16 -7.47
N TRP A 127 -17.65 1.95 -8.41
CA TRP A 127 -18.50 1.43 -9.48
C TRP A 127 -17.77 0.31 -10.24
N GLY A 128 -18.48 -0.69 -10.63
CA GLY A 128 -17.88 -1.81 -11.33
C GLY A 128 -17.04 -2.77 -10.50
N THR A 129 -16.91 -2.59 -9.19
CA THR A 129 -16.30 -3.58 -8.29
C THR A 129 -17.16 -4.83 -8.22
N SER A 130 -16.53 -6.00 -8.23
CA SER A 130 -17.15 -7.29 -7.93
C SER A 130 -16.44 -7.94 -6.75
N THR A 131 -16.96 -9.06 -6.27
CA THR A 131 -16.40 -9.79 -5.13
C THR A 131 -14.93 -10.24 -5.29
N ALA A 132 -14.37 -10.18 -6.49
CA ALA A 132 -12.99 -10.57 -6.75
C ALA A 132 -12.29 -9.65 -7.77
N GLY A 133 -12.88 -8.52 -8.11
CA GLY A 133 -12.31 -7.61 -9.10
C GLY A 133 -13.26 -6.49 -9.51
N VAL A 134 -12.98 -5.86 -10.63
CA VAL A 134 -13.77 -4.75 -11.18
C VAL A 134 -14.37 -5.11 -12.52
N LYS A 135 -15.57 -4.59 -12.80
CA LYS A 135 -16.29 -4.87 -14.06
C LYS A 135 -15.72 -4.14 -15.26
N ASP A 136 -15.14 -2.97 -15.05
CA ASP A 136 -14.59 -2.12 -16.09
C ASP A 136 -13.09 -1.89 -15.85
N ALA A 137 -12.30 -2.14 -16.89
CA ALA A 137 -10.85 -2.02 -16.85
C ALA A 137 -10.32 -0.58 -17.03
N LYS A 138 -11.17 0.42 -17.21
CA LYS A 138 -10.73 1.82 -17.33
C LYS A 138 -10.12 2.31 -16.02
N LEU A 139 -8.81 2.46 -16.01
CA LEU A 139 -8.02 2.68 -14.80
C LEU A 139 -8.27 4.03 -14.13
N ASP A 140 -8.43 5.08 -14.92
CA ASP A 140 -8.52 6.46 -14.42
C ASP A 140 -9.95 7.05 -14.51
N ALA A 141 -10.95 6.19 -14.75
CA ALA A 141 -12.33 6.65 -14.81
C ALA A 141 -12.82 7.07 -13.41
N GLU A 142 -13.46 8.21 -13.34
CA GLU A 142 -14.21 8.60 -12.16
C GLU A 142 -15.47 7.73 -12.02
N SER A 143 -15.84 7.45 -10.79
CA SER A 143 -17.08 6.73 -10.51
C SER A 143 -18.26 7.67 -10.55
N GLY A 144 -19.31 7.28 -11.28
CA GLY A 144 -20.63 7.92 -11.19
C GLY A 144 -21.46 7.46 -9.98
N ASP A 145 -21.00 6.47 -9.22
CA ASP A 145 -21.70 6.00 -8.03
C ASP A 145 -21.46 6.96 -6.86
N PRO A 146 -22.52 7.54 -6.27
CA PRO A 146 -22.38 8.48 -5.16
C PRO A 146 -21.68 7.91 -3.92
N ASN A 147 -21.72 6.59 -3.73
CA ASN A 147 -21.08 5.90 -2.61
C ASN A 147 -19.64 5.47 -2.92
N SER A 148 -19.11 5.75 -4.11
CA SER A 148 -17.70 5.46 -4.40
C SER A 148 -16.80 6.34 -3.54
N ALA A 149 -16.03 5.69 -2.66
CA ALA A 149 -15.03 6.35 -1.82
C ALA A 149 -14.18 5.32 -1.07
N VAL A 150 -13.13 5.81 -0.41
CA VAL A 150 -12.42 5.14 0.67
C VAL A 150 -13.20 5.38 1.97
N TYR A 151 -13.51 4.32 2.68
CA TYR A 151 -14.21 4.34 3.96
C TYR A 151 -13.32 3.78 5.07
N GLU A 152 -13.21 4.51 6.16
CA GLU A 152 -12.68 3.97 7.41
C GLU A 152 -13.70 3.00 8.01
N ILE A 153 -13.25 1.87 8.53
CA ILE A 153 -14.06 0.96 9.35
C ILE A 153 -13.90 1.40 10.80
N VAL A 154 -14.96 1.97 11.35
CA VAL A 154 -14.93 2.54 12.71
C VAL A 154 -15.19 1.46 13.76
N GLU A 155 -16.13 0.55 13.47
CA GLU A 155 -16.60 -0.45 14.45
C GLU A 155 -17.34 -1.61 13.77
N VAL A 156 -17.19 -2.80 14.33
CA VAL A 156 -18.04 -3.96 14.02
C VAL A 156 -19.28 -3.94 14.91
N LEU A 157 -20.45 -3.65 14.31
CA LEU A 157 -21.72 -3.56 15.02
C LEU A 157 -22.42 -4.91 15.20
N GLY A 158 -21.91 -5.96 14.60
CA GLY A 158 -22.44 -7.31 14.63
C GLY A 158 -22.10 -8.10 13.37
N PRO A 159 -22.57 -9.33 13.21
CA PRO A 159 -22.14 -10.21 12.13
C PRO A 159 -22.37 -9.62 10.73
N HIS A 160 -23.40 -8.81 10.55
CA HIS A 160 -23.80 -8.32 9.24
C HIS A 160 -23.72 -6.79 9.09
N ARG A 161 -23.05 -6.08 10.02
CA ARG A 161 -23.07 -4.62 10.05
C ARG A 161 -21.73 -4.04 10.48
N LEU A 162 -21.24 -3.06 9.71
CA LEU A 162 -20.09 -2.22 10.03
C LEU A 162 -20.51 -0.77 10.20
N ARG A 163 -19.90 -0.06 11.14
CA ARG A 163 -19.91 1.39 11.15
C ARG A 163 -18.76 1.89 10.30
N ILE A 164 -19.06 2.80 9.38
CA ILE A 164 -18.13 3.34 8.39
C ILE A 164 -18.07 4.87 8.45
N ASN A 165 -16.97 5.45 8.01
CA ASN A 165 -16.79 6.88 7.84
C ASN A 165 -16.15 7.16 6.46
N PRO A 166 -16.69 8.09 5.63
CA PRO A 166 -17.86 8.94 5.86
C PRO A 166 -19.20 8.19 5.79
N PRO A 167 -20.33 8.82 6.18
CA PRO A 167 -21.66 8.27 5.92
C PRO A 167 -21.95 8.11 4.42
N ALA A 168 -22.77 7.13 4.08
CA ALA A 168 -23.18 6.88 2.70
C ALA A 168 -23.96 8.08 2.11
N LYS A 169 -23.69 8.41 0.86
CA LYS A 169 -24.32 9.55 0.17
C LYS A 169 -25.67 9.21 -0.46
N ALA A 170 -25.88 7.93 -0.81
CA ALA A 170 -27.11 7.47 -1.49
C ALA A 170 -27.55 6.08 -1.00
N ASN A 171 -28.82 5.76 -1.25
CA ASN A 171 -29.29 4.39 -1.13
C ASN A 171 -28.73 3.56 -2.29
N GLY A 172 -28.31 2.33 -2.01
CA GLY A 172 -27.79 1.44 -3.04
C GLY A 172 -27.25 0.15 -2.49
N SER A 173 -26.87 -0.74 -3.40
CA SER A 173 -26.16 -1.96 -3.08
C SER A 173 -24.90 -2.03 -3.96
N GLN A 174 -23.74 -2.03 -3.34
CA GLN A 174 -22.44 -2.03 -4.01
C GLN A 174 -21.57 -3.17 -3.50
N THR A 175 -20.67 -3.62 -4.36
CA THR A 175 -19.58 -4.49 -3.94
C THR A 175 -18.43 -3.66 -3.38
N TYR A 176 -17.69 -4.23 -2.42
CA TYR A 176 -16.60 -3.57 -1.75
C TYR A 176 -15.48 -4.57 -1.40
N PRO A 177 -14.22 -4.21 -1.53
CA PRO A 177 -13.12 -4.85 -0.82
C PRO A 177 -12.85 -4.13 0.51
N ILE A 178 -12.31 -4.91 1.47
CA ILE A 178 -11.60 -4.39 2.62
C ILE A 178 -10.15 -4.84 2.46
N GLY A 179 -9.24 -3.89 2.37
CA GLY A 179 -7.83 -4.17 2.17
C GLY A 179 -7.18 -4.79 3.41
N ARG A 180 -6.03 -5.39 3.22
CA ARG A 180 -5.19 -5.89 4.30
C ARG A 180 -4.02 -4.96 4.55
N ARG A 181 -3.46 -5.01 5.75
CA ARG A 181 -2.17 -4.41 6.07
C ARG A 181 -1.05 -5.31 5.59
N CYS A 182 -0.01 -4.70 5.03
CA CYS A 182 1.09 -5.44 4.38
C CYS A 182 2.44 -5.17 5.05
N TYR A 183 2.48 -4.47 6.19
CA TYR A 183 3.72 -4.25 6.94
C TYR A 183 3.96 -5.33 8.00
N GLY A 184 5.22 -5.51 8.34
CA GLY A 184 5.63 -6.49 9.34
C GLY A 184 7.12 -6.36 9.69
N ARG A 185 7.59 -7.17 10.63
CA ARG A 185 8.99 -7.17 11.05
C ARG A 185 9.52 -8.57 11.33
N PHE A 186 10.82 -8.74 11.17
CA PHE A 186 11.54 -9.95 11.58
C PHE A 186 12.95 -9.59 12.04
N SER A 187 13.58 -10.53 12.74
CA SER A 187 14.95 -10.37 13.23
C SER A 187 15.86 -11.45 12.67
N VAL A 188 17.08 -11.06 12.33
CA VAL A 188 18.15 -11.99 11.95
C VAL A 188 19.41 -11.59 12.73
N SER A 189 19.83 -12.45 13.65
CA SER A 189 20.99 -12.20 14.53
C SER A 189 20.80 -10.87 15.30
N ASN A 190 21.71 -9.91 15.14
CA ASN A 190 21.67 -8.59 15.75
C ASN A 190 21.08 -7.49 14.84
N CYS A 191 20.23 -7.89 13.88
CA CYS A 191 19.57 -7.00 12.94
C CYS A 191 18.06 -7.16 13.04
N ASP A 192 17.32 -6.05 13.09
CA ASP A 192 15.88 -6.01 12.96
C ASP A 192 15.47 -5.38 11.62
N PHE A 193 14.52 -6.01 10.94
CA PHE A 193 14.00 -5.59 9.65
C PHE A 193 12.54 -5.18 9.80
N PHE A 194 12.20 -3.97 9.39
CA PHE A 194 10.86 -3.42 9.36
C PHE A 194 10.42 -3.26 7.90
N LEU A 195 9.50 -4.10 7.45
CA LEU A 195 8.93 -4.04 6.11
C LEU A 195 7.74 -3.08 6.11
N LEU A 196 7.83 -2.00 5.36
CA LEU A 196 6.79 -0.98 5.33
C LEU A 196 5.76 -1.23 4.24
N ASP A 197 4.52 -0.85 4.53
CA ASP A 197 3.44 -0.72 3.56
C ASP A 197 3.27 0.78 3.24
N THR A 198 3.84 1.21 2.14
CA THR A 198 3.82 2.61 1.71
C THR A 198 2.62 2.95 0.83
N ARG A 199 1.71 2.00 0.58
CA ARG A 199 0.58 2.18 -0.35
C ARG A 199 -0.79 2.14 0.33
N SER A 200 -0.99 1.31 1.35
CA SER A 200 -2.32 1.07 1.94
C SER A 200 -2.86 2.22 2.78
N HIS A 201 -1.97 2.96 3.42
CA HIS A 201 -2.34 3.93 4.47
C HIS A 201 -2.02 5.38 4.10
N ARG A 202 -1.37 5.57 2.96
CA ARG A 202 -0.95 6.90 2.53
C ARG A 202 -2.14 7.80 2.18
N SER A 203 -2.04 9.07 2.57
CA SER A 203 -2.91 10.11 2.06
C SER A 203 -2.55 10.47 0.62
N LEU A 204 -3.43 11.20 -0.06
CA LEU A 204 -3.11 11.80 -1.34
C LEU A 204 -1.92 12.75 -1.17
N HIS A 205 -0.88 12.59 -1.97
CA HIS A 205 0.25 13.51 -1.93
C HIS A 205 -0.09 14.85 -2.57
N ASN A 206 0.58 15.90 -2.13
CA ASN A 206 0.47 17.23 -2.70
C ASN A 206 1.87 17.83 -2.87
N VAL A 207 2.35 17.86 -4.12
CA VAL A 207 3.67 18.40 -4.46
C VAL A 207 3.81 19.88 -4.17
N ASP A 208 2.71 20.64 -4.17
CA ASP A 208 2.70 22.07 -3.87
C ASP A 208 2.75 22.35 -2.35
N ASN A 209 2.49 21.32 -1.52
CA ASN A 209 2.56 21.42 -0.07
C ASN A 209 3.12 20.13 0.57
N PRO A 210 4.38 19.78 0.29
CA PRO A 210 5.00 18.56 0.80
C PRO A 210 5.20 18.53 2.32
N GLY A 211 5.19 19.69 2.95
CA GLY A 211 5.27 19.86 4.41
C GLY A 211 3.94 19.82 5.15
N ASN A 212 2.84 19.42 4.49
CA ASN A 212 1.53 19.33 5.11
C ASN A 212 1.55 18.39 6.32
N PRO A 213 1.26 18.85 7.56
CA PRO A 213 1.33 18.03 8.76
C PRO A 213 0.22 16.97 8.84
N LYS A 214 -0.77 17.02 7.95
CA LYS A 214 -1.85 16.02 7.87
C LYS A 214 -1.55 14.93 6.83
N ALA A 215 -0.57 15.16 5.94
CA ALA A 215 -0.19 14.16 4.97
C ALA A 215 0.65 13.08 5.64
N THR A 216 0.36 11.83 5.31
CA THR A 216 1.05 10.66 5.86
C THR A 216 1.31 9.63 4.76
N MET A 217 2.49 9.03 4.78
CA MET A 217 2.85 7.87 3.98
C MET A 217 2.40 6.58 4.67
N LEU A 218 2.64 6.47 5.96
CA LEU A 218 2.43 5.23 6.71
C LEU A 218 1.06 5.14 7.41
N GLY A 219 0.38 6.27 7.54
CA GLY A 219 -0.78 6.34 8.42
C GLY A 219 -0.41 6.24 9.91
N LYS A 220 -1.29 6.73 10.75
CA LYS A 220 -1.03 6.86 12.19
C LYS A 220 -0.62 5.56 12.88
N GLN A 221 -1.26 4.45 12.50
CA GLN A 221 -1.04 3.18 13.20
C GLN A 221 0.29 2.54 12.82
N GLN A 222 0.64 2.47 11.54
CA GLN A 222 1.92 1.92 11.11
C GLN A 222 3.07 2.80 11.59
N PHE A 223 2.89 4.12 11.57
CA PHE A 223 3.89 5.06 12.07
C PHE A 223 4.20 4.82 13.56
N ALA A 224 3.16 4.67 14.40
CA ALA A 224 3.34 4.34 15.82
C ALA A 224 4.01 2.97 16.01
N TRP A 225 3.55 1.95 15.28
CA TRP A 225 4.13 0.60 15.29
C TRP A 225 5.62 0.60 14.94
N LEU A 226 6.02 1.38 13.92
CA LEU A 226 7.42 1.49 13.49
C LEU A 226 8.27 2.12 14.60
N LYS A 227 7.83 3.24 15.18
CA LYS A 227 8.55 3.93 16.25
C LYS A 227 8.68 3.05 17.48
N ASP A 228 7.59 2.48 17.97
CA ASP A 228 7.58 1.59 19.15
C ASP A 228 8.46 0.35 18.91
N GLY A 229 8.38 -0.24 17.72
CA GLY A 229 9.16 -1.41 17.36
C GLY A 229 10.67 -1.13 17.36
N ILE A 230 11.10 0.00 16.81
CA ILE A 230 12.50 0.40 16.77
C ILE A 230 13.00 0.81 18.16
N GLU A 231 12.25 1.58 18.92
CA GLU A 231 12.61 2.01 20.26
C GLU A 231 12.82 0.82 21.21
N ASN A 232 11.98 -0.20 21.12
CA ASN A 232 12.06 -1.41 21.93
C ASN A 232 12.99 -2.49 21.36
N SER A 233 13.55 -2.30 20.17
CA SER A 233 14.48 -3.23 19.56
C SER A 233 15.74 -3.41 20.40
N LYS A 234 16.26 -4.65 20.44
CA LYS A 234 17.56 -4.98 21.05
C LYS A 234 18.66 -5.21 20.03
N ALA A 235 18.33 -5.06 18.75
CA ALA A 235 19.29 -5.19 17.66
C ALA A 235 20.28 -4.02 17.63
N ASP A 236 21.49 -4.27 17.14
CA ASP A 236 22.51 -3.24 16.92
C ASP A 236 22.24 -2.45 15.62
N PHE A 237 21.61 -3.12 14.65
CA PHE A 237 21.32 -2.55 13.34
C PHE A 237 19.83 -2.63 13.02
N ILE A 238 19.29 -1.52 12.55
CA ILE A 238 17.90 -1.41 12.13
C ILE A 238 17.84 -1.25 10.62
N PHE A 239 17.07 -2.12 9.95
CA PHE A 239 16.76 -2.04 8.53
C PHE A 239 15.30 -1.66 8.34
N VAL A 240 15.06 -0.54 7.70
CA VAL A 240 13.71 -0.08 7.31
C VAL A 240 13.56 -0.28 5.81
N VAL A 241 12.69 -1.20 5.40
CA VAL A 241 12.49 -1.54 4.00
C VAL A 241 11.26 -0.81 3.48
N SER A 242 11.49 0.16 2.61
CA SER A 242 10.46 1.00 1.98
C SER A 242 10.39 0.68 0.48
N SER A 243 9.21 0.44 -0.06
CA SER A 243 9.08 0.21 -1.50
C SER A 243 9.44 1.46 -2.31
N VAL A 244 9.12 2.65 -1.81
CA VAL A 244 9.45 3.94 -2.45
C VAL A 244 10.69 4.57 -1.84
N ASN A 245 11.42 5.34 -2.65
CA ASN A 245 12.63 6.02 -2.24
C ASN A 245 12.39 7.10 -1.18
N PHE A 246 13.40 7.28 -0.31
CA PHE A 246 13.26 8.11 0.90
C PHE A 246 13.73 9.55 0.69
N MET A 247 14.93 9.75 0.13
CA MET A 247 15.54 11.08 0.01
C MET A 247 15.42 11.69 -1.40
N VAL A 248 15.42 10.86 -2.43
CA VAL A 248 15.42 11.34 -3.82
C VAL A 248 13.98 11.51 -4.32
N PRO A 249 13.62 12.65 -4.95
CA PRO A 249 12.31 12.83 -5.54
C PRO A 249 12.10 11.94 -6.76
N HIS A 250 10.92 11.36 -6.88
CA HIS A 250 10.51 10.65 -8.09
C HIS A 250 9.98 11.66 -9.11
N VAL A 251 10.84 12.06 -10.03
CA VAL A 251 10.56 13.11 -11.00
C VAL A 251 10.10 12.50 -12.32
N GLY A 252 8.85 12.76 -12.72
CA GLY A 252 8.33 12.36 -14.01
C GLY A 252 8.72 13.33 -15.14
N SER A 253 8.78 12.83 -16.38
CA SER A 253 8.84 13.69 -17.56
C SER A 253 7.44 14.26 -17.86
N GLY A 254 7.32 15.58 -17.94
CA GLY A 254 6.12 16.22 -18.51
C GLY A 254 5.90 15.75 -19.95
N GLY A 255 4.68 15.32 -20.27
CA GLY A 255 4.33 14.99 -21.67
C GLY A 255 4.28 16.27 -22.50
N GLY A 256 5.11 16.37 -23.54
CA GLY A 256 5.18 17.49 -24.48
C GLY A 256 6.61 17.75 -24.96
N ASP A 257 6.75 18.66 -25.93
CA ASP A 257 8.06 19.05 -26.50
C ASP A 257 8.96 19.81 -25.48
N ASP A 258 8.39 20.34 -24.42
CA ASP A 258 9.11 20.88 -23.28
C ASP A 258 9.51 19.74 -22.35
N LYS A 259 10.76 19.33 -22.43
CA LYS A 259 11.41 18.34 -21.52
C LYS A 259 11.59 18.88 -20.09
N GLN A 260 10.65 19.66 -19.60
CA GLN A 260 10.70 20.18 -18.26
C GLN A 260 10.35 19.02 -17.29
N LEU A 261 11.32 18.63 -16.48
CA LEU A 261 11.11 17.68 -15.39
C LEU A 261 10.02 18.23 -14.49
N THR A 262 8.96 17.47 -14.29
CA THR A 262 7.87 17.88 -13.41
C THR A 262 7.84 16.98 -12.17
N ILE A 263 7.78 17.57 -10.99
CA ILE A 263 7.58 16.88 -9.72
C ILE A 263 6.13 16.39 -9.54
N LYS A 264 5.27 16.59 -10.55
CA LYS A 264 3.85 16.20 -10.49
C LYS A 264 3.59 14.69 -10.44
N LYS A 265 4.63 13.88 -10.65
CA LYS A 265 4.61 12.43 -10.49
C LYS A 265 5.37 11.96 -9.25
N ASP A 266 5.83 12.87 -8.42
CA ASP A 266 6.57 12.52 -7.23
C ASP A 266 5.64 11.83 -6.23
N ASP A 267 5.82 10.53 -6.06
CA ASP A 267 5.08 9.73 -5.09
C ASP A 267 5.95 9.19 -3.96
N ALA A 268 7.19 9.61 -3.91
CA ALA A 268 8.18 9.26 -2.90
C ALA A 268 7.94 9.99 -1.56
N TRP A 269 8.78 9.72 -0.59
CA TRP A 269 8.77 10.40 0.72
C TRP A 269 8.99 11.91 0.64
N THR A 270 9.53 12.40 -0.45
CA THR A 270 9.76 13.83 -0.68
C THR A 270 8.50 14.69 -0.77
N VAL A 271 7.31 14.07 -0.90
CA VAL A 271 6.01 14.76 -0.80
C VAL A 271 5.32 14.58 0.55
N PHE A 272 5.97 13.87 1.47
CA PHE A 272 5.56 13.65 2.87
C PHE A 272 6.65 14.15 3.84
N LEU A 273 7.18 15.34 3.58
CA LEU A 273 8.38 15.85 4.25
C LEU A 273 8.23 15.91 5.77
N ARG A 274 7.05 16.24 6.28
CA ARG A 274 6.86 16.33 7.73
C ARG A 274 7.06 14.98 8.42
N GLU A 275 6.47 13.93 7.89
CA GLU A 275 6.58 12.58 8.45
C GLU A 275 8.00 12.03 8.24
N ARG A 276 8.61 12.29 7.07
CA ARG A 276 9.98 11.89 6.78
C ARG A 276 10.98 12.51 7.75
N GLU A 277 10.93 13.83 7.96
CA GLU A 277 11.85 14.53 8.87
C GLU A 277 11.67 14.07 10.32
N GLU A 278 10.42 13.78 10.75
CA GLU A 278 10.16 13.22 12.07
C GLU A 278 10.81 11.84 12.25
N LEU A 279 10.80 11.00 11.21
CA LEU A 279 11.49 9.70 11.24
C LEU A 279 13.02 9.87 11.28
N ILE A 280 13.58 10.78 10.48
CA ILE A 280 15.03 11.04 10.47
C ILE A 280 15.48 11.53 11.86
N GLU A 281 14.78 12.51 12.45
CA GLU A 281 15.09 13.03 13.77
C GLU A 281 15.02 11.93 14.85
N PHE A 282 13.98 11.09 14.79
CA PHE A 282 13.85 9.96 15.70
C PHE A 282 14.98 8.95 15.53
N TRP A 283 15.33 8.57 14.29
CA TRP A 283 16.39 7.60 14.03
C TRP A 283 17.79 8.12 14.37
N ASP A 284 18.06 9.39 14.09
CA ASP A 284 19.36 10.01 14.39
C ASP A 284 19.59 10.13 15.91
N GLY A 285 18.52 10.22 16.69
CA GLY A 285 18.56 10.20 18.15
C GLY A 285 18.82 8.83 18.78
N LEU A 286 18.85 7.75 17.98
CA LEU A 286 19.13 6.40 18.48
C LEU A 286 20.65 6.14 18.56
N ASP A 287 21.07 5.33 19.53
CA ASP A 287 22.45 4.82 19.59
C ASP A 287 22.60 3.55 18.72
N LYS A 288 22.19 3.64 17.44
CA LYS A 288 22.13 2.53 16.49
C LYS A 288 22.29 3.01 15.06
N GLY A 289 22.84 2.16 14.19
CA GLY A 289 22.79 2.38 12.75
C GLY A 289 21.40 2.07 12.17
N VAL A 290 20.83 3.01 11.42
CA VAL A 290 19.57 2.81 10.70
C VAL A 290 19.80 2.85 9.19
N PHE A 291 19.39 1.80 8.50
CA PHE A 291 19.58 1.60 7.08
C PHE A 291 18.21 1.51 6.38
N VAL A 292 17.91 2.51 5.56
CA VAL A 292 16.69 2.53 4.75
C VAL A 292 17.00 1.84 3.42
N LEU A 293 16.32 0.74 3.13
CA LEU A 293 16.42 0.03 1.86
C LEU A 293 15.25 0.41 0.99
N THR A 294 15.50 0.90 -0.23
CA THR A 294 14.46 1.44 -1.10
C THR A 294 14.55 0.91 -2.53
N GLY A 295 13.46 1.09 -3.29
CA GLY A 295 13.32 0.72 -4.71
C GLY A 295 12.72 1.84 -5.54
N ASP A 296 11.80 1.49 -6.45
CA ASP A 296 10.94 2.34 -7.28
C ASP A 296 11.66 3.17 -8.37
N LEU A 297 12.69 3.92 -8.05
CA LEU A 297 13.38 4.85 -8.97
C LEU A 297 14.15 4.19 -10.12
N HIS A 298 14.22 2.84 -10.16
CA HIS A 298 14.98 2.10 -11.19
C HIS A 298 16.47 2.49 -11.28
N ASN A 299 17.03 3.01 -10.20
CA ASN A 299 18.44 3.38 -10.07
C ASN A 299 19.01 2.87 -8.76
N SER A 300 20.30 2.56 -8.75
CA SER A 300 20.99 2.18 -7.52
C SER A 300 21.84 3.34 -7.02
N PHE A 301 21.69 3.67 -5.75
CA PHE A 301 22.48 4.71 -5.09
C PHE A 301 22.60 4.46 -3.59
N ALA A 302 23.53 5.17 -2.95
CA ALA A 302 23.68 5.23 -1.51
C ALA A 302 23.77 6.68 -1.07
N ILE A 303 23.00 7.05 -0.05
CA ILE A 303 22.98 8.41 0.52
C ILE A 303 23.21 8.32 2.01
N ARG A 304 24.21 9.04 2.52
CA ARG A 304 24.35 9.32 3.92
C ARG A 304 23.41 10.46 4.29
N ILE A 305 22.41 10.18 5.11
CA ILE A 305 21.42 11.16 5.55
C ILE A 305 21.94 11.90 6.78
N THR A 306 22.39 11.13 7.79
CA THR A 306 23.07 11.63 8.99
C THR A 306 24.31 10.75 9.27
N ASP A 307 24.92 10.88 10.42
CA ASP A 307 26.01 9.98 10.82
C ASP A 307 25.51 8.55 11.09
N ASN A 308 24.26 8.41 11.53
CA ASN A 308 23.64 7.14 11.91
C ASN A 308 22.64 6.59 10.90
N VAL A 309 22.17 7.42 9.95
CA VAL A 309 21.08 7.06 9.01
C VAL A 309 21.58 7.09 7.57
N TRP A 310 21.34 5.99 6.86
CA TRP A 310 21.72 5.81 5.46
C TRP A 310 20.55 5.29 4.63
N GLU A 311 20.45 5.73 3.39
CA GLU A 311 19.55 5.13 2.38
C GLU A 311 20.39 4.37 1.35
N PHE A 312 19.90 3.16 1.00
CA PHE A 312 20.42 2.34 -0.10
C PHE A 312 19.27 1.98 -1.02
N ALA A 313 19.32 2.46 -2.24
CA ALA A 313 18.34 2.12 -3.27
C ALA A 313 18.88 1.03 -4.19
N SER A 314 18.03 0.08 -4.55
CA SER A 314 18.32 -0.95 -5.53
C SER A 314 17.53 -0.69 -6.80
N GLY A 315 18.23 -0.61 -7.94
CA GLY A 315 17.62 -0.59 -9.26
C GLY A 315 17.12 -1.99 -9.68
N PRO A 316 16.48 -2.08 -10.86
CA PRO A 316 15.95 -3.34 -11.37
C PRO A 316 17.05 -4.35 -11.68
N HIS A 317 16.73 -5.61 -11.50
CA HIS A 317 17.56 -6.74 -11.92
C HIS A 317 17.23 -7.12 -13.37
N ASN A 318 17.76 -6.41 -14.34
CA ASN A 318 17.58 -6.70 -15.76
C ASN A 318 18.75 -7.51 -16.33
#